data_17608f7346ba6a08f7ef4e309b223f1d
#
_entry.id   17608f7346ba6a08f7ef4e309b223f1d
#
_cell.length_a   1.000
_cell.length_b   1.000
_cell.length_c   1.000
_cell.angle_alpha   90.00
_cell.angle_beta   90.00
_cell.angle_gamma   90.00
#
_symmetry.space_group_name_H-M   'P 1'
#
loop_
_entity.id
_entity.type
_entity.pdbx_description
1 polymer ?
#
loop_
_entity_poly.entity_id
_entity_poly.type
_entity_poly.pdbx_seq_one_letter_code
_entity_poly.pdbx_strand_id
1 'polypeptide(L)'
;MIEIIAALSRWSQLTANLIIFGCCVFFAITMQHRSLSSTRWIERIERKFPWMAGIILSGLIGILATTTSEATGIAENLWNPYVWFDIVQQTQIGHIWIIRTLSAAFLLAITLYFIRLKRERWHYILVAIVAALPIIAGTFMSHSSADEMSFASIAPYAVHILLAGTWFGALPAILLLLFSDNAQSDAITATDKSGYLHKFSQLAMPVMLLLLVTGVIVTDRLVAGLYHTLVASNYGWLLNLKLSILAIILLIAYHVRNTWLPIMTKPGRDMDRQHSIFSLKKWVRIEFIFALLLVLIATILANTLPAKHSMVQNWPYPFRFSFNATDDPIAQEIIRLGMALFLVALGAIWLGIRSHWSKLKLVVIPGVLVLSASAIALPLMTLKSYPETYLKPSVPFDAVSISNGMKLFAENCVNCHGYQGKGTGNIIDPKVKDPTDLLTEPHTASYTVGNTYHYLTH
;
A
#
# COMPACT_ATOMS: atom_id res chain seq x y z
N MET A 1 -15.94 17.99 5.32
CA MET A 1 -15.47 18.93 4.28
C MET A 1 -13.95 19.04 4.28
N ILE A 2 -13.31 19.31 5.41
CA ILE A 2 -11.83 19.45 5.54
C ILE A 2 -11.10 18.20 5.07
N GLU A 3 -11.52 17.01 5.50
CA GLU A 3 -10.94 15.74 5.08
C GLU A 3 -10.96 15.50 3.56
N ILE A 4 -12.05 15.92 2.89
CA ILE A 4 -12.16 15.83 1.43
C ILE A 4 -11.17 16.77 0.76
N ILE A 5 -11.04 18.01 1.25
CA ILE A 5 -10.07 19.00 0.75
C ILE A 5 -8.64 18.47 0.96
N ALA A 6 -8.34 17.91 2.13
CA ALA A 6 -7.05 17.29 2.43
C ALA A 6 -6.73 16.15 1.48
N ALA A 7 -7.66 15.22 1.27
CA ALA A 7 -7.49 14.08 0.37
C ALA A 7 -7.28 14.52 -1.08
N LEU A 8 -8.09 15.46 -1.59
CA LEU A 8 -7.98 15.98 -2.95
C LEU A 8 -6.68 16.78 -3.17
N SER A 9 -6.27 17.60 -2.20
CA SER A 9 -5.02 18.35 -2.27
C SER A 9 -3.81 17.43 -2.31
N ARG A 10 -3.77 16.40 -1.46
CA ARG A 10 -2.70 15.40 -1.46
C ARG A 10 -2.71 14.55 -2.73
N TRP A 11 -3.88 14.10 -3.17
CA TRP A 11 -4.02 13.31 -4.39
C TRP A 11 -3.58 14.06 -5.64
N SER A 12 -4.04 15.31 -5.83
CA SER A 12 -3.68 16.12 -7.00
C SER A 12 -2.20 16.46 -7.01
N GLN A 13 -1.64 16.86 -5.85
CA GLN A 13 -0.22 17.15 -5.68
C GLN A 13 0.64 15.92 -5.99
N LEU A 14 0.33 14.78 -5.38
CA LEU A 14 1.10 13.55 -5.55
C LEU A 14 0.99 13.03 -6.99
N THR A 15 -0.22 12.99 -7.57
CA THR A 15 -0.47 12.55 -8.94
C THR A 15 0.33 13.37 -9.95
N ALA A 16 0.27 14.70 -9.86
CA ALA A 16 1.03 15.59 -10.75
C ALA A 16 2.54 15.37 -10.63
N ASN A 17 3.02 15.22 -9.40
CA ASN A 17 4.45 15.00 -9.14
C ASN A 17 4.94 13.64 -9.67
N LEU A 18 4.19 12.56 -9.43
CA LEU A 18 4.50 11.22 -9.94
C LEU A 18 4.48 11.19 -11.48
N ILE A 19 3.58 11.93 -12.14
CA ILE A 19 3.51 12.02 -13.61
C ILE A 19 4.75 12.72 -14.16
N ILE A 20 5.16 13.87 -13.62
CA ILE A 20 6.39 14.56 -14.08
C ILE A 20 7.59 13.63 -13.89
N PHE A 21 7.75 13.07 -12.68
CA PHE A 21 8.86 12.18 -12.36
C PHE A 21 8.92 10.97 -13.31
N GLY A 22 7.82 10.21 -13.43
CA GLY A 22 7.79 8.98 -14.23
C GLY A 22 7.90 9.22 -15.73
N CYS A 23 7.31 10.31 -16.27
CA CYS A 23 7.51 10.71 -17.67
C CYS A 23 8.98 11.01 -17.93
N CYS A 24 9.65 11.75 -17.04
CA CYS A 24 11.06 12.08 -17.20
C CYS A 24 11.97 10.85 -17.08
N VAL A 25 11.70 9.92 -16.16
CA VAL A 25 12.39 8.62 -16.08
C VAL A 25 12.20 7.82 -17.37
N PHE A 26 10.97 7.75 -17.89
CA PHE A 26 10.66 7.06 -19.14
C PHE A 26 11.43 7.67 -20.32
N PHE A 27 11.47 9.01 -20.47
CA PHE A 27 12.23 9.67 -21.51
C PHE A 27 13.73 9.46 -21.35
N ALA A 28 14.27 9.54 -20.14
CA ALA A 28 15.69 9.33 -19.87
C ALA A 28 16.16 7.91 -20.25
N ILE A 29 15.31 6.89 -20.10
CA ILE A 29 15.63 5.51 -20.44
C ILE A 29 15.43 5.22 -21.92
N THR A 30 14.42 5.83 -22.55
CA THR A 30 14.08 5.55 -23.95
C THR A 30 14.91 6.35 -24.93
N MET A 31 15.35 7.55 -24.57
CA MET A 31 16.22 8.39 -25.40
C MET A 31 17.66 7.89 -25.43
N GLN A 32 18.00 7.00 -26.34
CA GLN A 32 19.37 6.48 -26.50
C GLN A 32 20.27 7.32 -27.43
N HIS A 33 19.71 8.14 -28.32
CA HIS A 33 20.46 8.96 -29.28
C HIS A 33 19.89 10.37 -29.46
N ARG A 34 20.75 11.33 -29.78
CA ARG A 34 20.52 12.78 -29.99
C ARG A 34 19.41 13.14 -31.02
N SER A 35 18.88 12.19 -31.78
CA SER A 35 17.99 12.44 -32.92
C SER A 35 16.49 12.51 -32.60
N LEU A 36 16.09 12.38 -31.32
CA LEU A 36 14.68 12.52 -30.89
C LEU A 36 14.24 13.99 -30.74
N SER A 37 14.96 14.90 -31.32
CA SER A 37 14.81 16.36 -31.13
C SER A 37 13.51 16.97 -31.68
N SER A 38 12.61 16.20 -32.30
CA SER A 38 11.39 16.76 -32.91
C SER A 38 10.14 15.88 -32.85
N THR A 39 9.97 15.07 -31.79
CA THR A 39 8.76 14.30 -31.68
C THR A 39 7.65 15.09 -31.00
N ARG A 40 6.63 15.52 -31.73
CA ARG A 40 5.49 16.34 -31.26
C ARG A 40 4.76 15.76 -30.05
N TRP A 41 4.74 14.44 -29.88
CA TRP A 41 4.07 13.82 -28.74
C TRP A 41 4.81 14.09 -27.42
N ILE A 42 6.16 14.15 -27.44
CA ILE A 42 6.96 14.54 -26.27
C ILE A 42 6.70 16.01 -25.93
N GLU A 43 6.70 16.89 -26.94
CA GLU A 43 6.42 18.31 -26.76
C GLU A 43 5.04 18.55 -26.11
N ARG A 44 4.04 17.75 -26.51
CA ARG A 44 2.68 17.87 -25.95
C ARG A 44 2.64 17.61 -24.45
N ILE A 45 3.42 16.68 -23.93
CA ILE A 45 3.44 16.41 -22.50
C ILE A 45 4.32 17.40 -21.75
N GLU A 46 5.48 17.78 -22.31
CA GLU A 46 6.39 18.75 -21.71
C GLU A 46 5.72 20.11 -21.48
N ARG A 47 4.94 20.58 -22.45
CA ARG A 47 4.15 21.82 -22.30
C ARG A 47 3.15 21.77 -21.14
N LYS A 48 2.82 20.57 -20.63
CA LYS A 48 1.94 20.41 -19.47
C LYS A 48 2.71 20.34 -18.13
N PHE A 49 4.02 20.13 -18.16
CA PHE A 49 4.82 20.03 -16.93
C PHE A 49 4.74 21.27 -16.04
N PRO A 50 4.83 22.53 -16.55
CA PRO A 50 4.66 23.69 -15.72
C PRO A 50 3.28 23.79 -15.08
N TRP A 51 2.21 23.42 -15.80
CA TRP A 51 0.86 23.35 -15.23
C TRP A 51 0.76 22.31 -14.11
N MET A 52 1.38 21.15 -14.30
CA MET A 52 1.46 20.11 -13.26
C MET A 52 2.28 20.58 -12.07
N ALA A 53 3.38 21.32 -12.28
CA ALA A 53 4.15 21.93 -11.19
C ALA A 53 3.32 22.98 -10.44
N GLY A 54 2.48 23.74 -11.13
CA GLY A 54 1.49 24.63 -10.52
C GLY A 54 0.46 23.89 -9.66
N ILE A 55 -0.03 22.71 -10.13
CA ILE A 55 -0.92 21.84 -9.34
C ILE A 55 -0.20 21.32 -8.09
N ILE A 56 1.10 20.98 -8.19
CA ILE A 56 1.89 20.57 -7.02
C ILE A 56 1.93 21.68 -5.98
N LEU A 57 2.22 22.92 -6.39
CA LEU A 57 2.26 24.09 -5.47
C LEU A 57 0.89 24.37 -4.85
N SER A 58 -0.18 24.38 -5.64
CA SER A 58 -1.54 24.59 -5.13
C SER A 58 -1.97 23.49 -4.15
N GLY A 59 -1.61 22.24 -4.45
CA GLY A 59 -1.86 21.11 -3.54
C GLY A 59 -1.07 21.23 -2.23
N LEU A 60 0.18 21.73 -2.26
CA LEU A 60 0.97 21.97 -1.05
C LEU A 60 0.36 23.08 -0.17
N ILE A 61 -0.22 24.13 -0.76
CA ILE A 61 -0.99 25.15 -0.03
C ILE A 61 -2.23 24.52 0.62
N GLY A 62 -2.99 23.71 -0.12
CA GLY A 62 -4.15 23.00 0.42
C GLY A 62 -3.78 22.04 1.56
N ILE A 63 -2.63 21.35 1.46
CA ILE A 63 -2.11 20.49 2.54
C ILE A 63 -1.77 21.33 3.79
N LEU A 64 -1.10 22.47 3.63
CA LEU A 64 -0.79 23.34 4.76
C LEU A 64 -2.08 23.84 5.44
N ALA A 65 -3.03 24.35 4.66
CA ALA A 65 -4.30 24.85 5.17
C ALA A 65 -5.07 23.79 5.98
N THR A 66 -5.20 22.58 5.43
CA THR A 66 -5.90 21.48 6.10
C THR A 66 -5.14 20.98 7.33
N THR A 67 -3.82 20.85 7.26
CA THR A 67 -2.98 20.46 8.41
C THR A 67 -3.07 21.49 9.53
N THR A 68 -3.13 22.79 9.21
CA THR A 68 -3.30 23.86 10.22
C THR A 68 -4.64 23.76 10.93
N SER A 69 -5.72 23.54 10.17
CA SER A 69 -7.05 23.36 10.74
C SER A 69 -7.14 22.11 11.63
N GLU A 70 -6.53 20.99 11.20
CA GLU A 70 -6.47 19.73 11.97
C GLU A 70 -5.64 19.91 13.26
N ALA A 71 -4.47 20.56 13.19
CA ALA A 71 -3.57 20.75 14.33
C ALA A 71 -4.15 21.68 15.40
N THR A 72 -4.94 22.69 15.00
CA THR A 72 -5.56 23.64 15.93
C THR A 72 -6.95 23.21 16.40
N GLY A 73 -7.57 22.24 15.74
CA GLY A 73 -8.96 21.83 15.99
C GLY A 73 -10.01 22.89 15.59
N ILE A 74 -9.60 23.97 14.92
CA ILE A 74 -10.46 25.11 14.54
C ILE A 74 -10.62 25.15 13.03
N ALA A 75 -11.85 24.92 12.55
CA ALA A 75 -12.13 24.85 11.11
C ALA A 75 -11.85 26.17 10.36
N GLU A 76 -12.02 27.31 11.03
CA GLU A 76 -11.78 28.64 10.46
C GLU A 76 -10.31 28.87 10.11
N ASN A 77 -9.38 28.21 10.79
CA ASN A 77 -7.94 28.31 10.53
C ASN A 77 -7.53 27.69 9.19
N LEU A 78 -8.45 27.01 8.51
CA LEU A 78 -8.28 26.59 7.10
C LEU A 78 -7.95 27.79 6.18
N TRP A 79 -8.46 28.96 6.50
CA TRP A 79 -8.32 30.17 5.67
C TRP A 79 -7.52 31.28 6.36
N ASN A 80 -6.86 31.03 7.49
CA ASN A 80 -6.12 32.00 8.26
C ASN A 80 -4.61 31.97 7.97
N PRO A 81 -4.06 32.89 7.13
CA PRO A 81 -2.64 32.89 6.77
C PRO A 81 -1.69 33.14 7.96
N TYR A 82 -2.14 33.83 8.99
CA TYR A 82 -1.31 34.09 10.18
C TYR A 82 -1.01 32.78 10.91
N VAL A 83 -2.02 31.94 11.10
CA VAL A 83 -1.84 30.64 11.74
C VAL A 83 -1.04 29.68 10.85
N TRP A 84 -1.18 29.77 9.53
CA TRP A 84 -0.31 29.00 8.60
C TRP A 84 1.17 29.36 8.79
N PHE A 85 1.44 30.67 8.95
CA PHE A 85 2.80 31.13 9.16
C PHE A 85 3.39 30.63 10.47
N ASP A 86 2.60 30.61 11.55
CA ASP A 86 3.01 30.06 12.84
C ASP A 86 3.32 28.57 12.74
N ILE A 87 2.48 27.77 12.07
CA ILE A 87 2.73 26.35 11.82
C ILE A 87 4.01 26.15 11.00
N VAL A 88 4.22 26.99 9.99
CA VAL A 88 5.42 26.88 9.13
C VAL A 88 6.70 27.21 9.89
N GLN A 89 6.68 28.16 10.81
CA GLN A 89 7.87 28.57 11.56
C GLN A 89 8.16 27.68 12.79
N GLN A 90 7.11 27.23 13.48
CA GLN A 90 7.26 26.64 14.81
C GLN A 90 7.22 25.10 14.79
N THR A 91 6.87 24.48 13.66
CA THR A 91 6.69 23.03 13.62
C THR A 91 7.65 22.35 12.65
N GLN A 92 8.01 21.11 12.96
CA GLN A 92 8.78 20.27 12.05
C GLN A 92 8.04 20.02 10.72
N ILE A 93 6.72 19.87 10.77
CA ILE A 93 5.87 19.72 9.60
C ILE A 93 6.01 20.95 8.68
N GLY A 94 6.05 22.15 9.27
CA GLY A 94 6.26 23.39 8.54
C GLY A 94 7.62 23.46 7.84
N HIS A 95 8.70 23.06 8.52
CA HIS A 95 10.04 23.02 7.91
C HIS A 95 10.09 22.05 6.71
N ILE A 96 9.48 20.87 6.83
CA ILE A 96 9.39 19.92 5.72
C ILE A 96 8.55 20.51 4.59
N TRP A 97 7.46 21.19 4.90
CA TRP A 97 6.61 21.86 3.93
C TRP A 97 7.37 22.95 3.14
N ILE A 98 8.25 23.73 3.80
CA ILE A 98 9.13 24.70 3.12
C ILE A 98 10.01 23.98 2.09
N ILE A 99 10.69 22.90 2.48
CA ILE A 99 11.57 22.12 1.59
C ILE A 99 10.78 21.63 0.38
N ARG A 100 9.58 21.09 0.57
CA ARG A 100 8.71 20.61 -0.50
C ARG A 100 8.29 21.76 -1.44
N THR A 101 7.91 22.90 -0.88
CA THR A 101 7.44 24.06 -1.65
C THR A 101 8.57 24.69 -2.46
N LEU A 102 9.76 24.87 -1.87
CA LEU A 102 10.94 25.34 -2.59
C LEU A 102 11.37 24.39 -3.71
N SER A 103 11.34 23.09 -3.44
CA SER A 103 11.64 22.07 -4.46
C SER A 103 10.61 22.08 -5.60
N ALA A 104 9.32 22.27 -5.30
CA ALA A 104 8.26 22.38 -6.29
C ALA A 104 8.34 23.69 -7.10
N ALA A 105 8.68 24.81 -6.45
CA ALA A 105 8.92 26.09 -7.13
C ALA A 105 10.13 25.99 -8.07
N PHE A 106 11.21 25.33 -7.64
CA PHE A 106 12.36 25.06 -8.49
C PHE A 106 11.99 24.13 -9.65
N LEU A 107 11.14 23.10 -9.42
CA LEU A 107 10.62 22.25 -10.48
C LEU A 107 9.81 23.05 -11.51
N LEU A 108 8.97 24.01 -11.07
CA LEU A 108 8.25 24.90 -11.96
C LEU A 108 9.23 25.74 -12.82
N ALA A 109 10.22 26.37 -12.18
CA ALA A 109 11.20 27.20 -12.88
C ALA A 109 11.99 26.39 -13.93
N ILE A 110 12.48 25.20 -13.58
CA ILE A 110 13.27 24.36 -14.48
C ILE A 110 12.43 23.81 -15.64
N THR A 111 11.15 23.46 -15.40
CA THR A 111 10.26 22.99 -16.47
C THR A 111 9.91 24.12 -17.45
N LEU A 112 9.69 25.36 -16.97
CA LEU A 112 9.51 26.54 -17.82
C LEU A 112 10.74 26.87 -18.65
N TYR A 113 11.94 26.73 -18.06
CA TYR A 113 13.20 26.97 -18.74
C TYR A 113 13.47 25.94 -19.84
N PHE A 114 13.24 24.64 -19.54
CA PHE A 114 13.58 23.56 -20.47
C PHE A 114 12.64 23.46 -21.68
N ILE A 115 11.42 23.97 -21.61
CA ILE A 115 10.55 24.07 -22.79
C ILE A 115 11.22 24.84 -23.93
N ARG A 116 12.13 25.77 -23.62
CA ARG A 116 12.81 26.66 -24.59
C ARG A 116 14.12 26.09 -25.15
N LEU A 117 14.62 25.00 -24.59
CA LEU A 117 15.91 24.40 -24.94
C LEU A 117 15.77 23.20 -25.89
N LYS A 118 16.88 22.86 -26.55
CA LYS A 118 16.99 21.58 -27.25
C LYS A 118 16.95 20.45 -26.25
N ARG A 119 16.16 19.41 -26.57
CA ARG A 119 15.95 18.26 -25.71
C ARG A 119 17.16 17.33 -25.72
N GLU A 120 17.74 17.13 -24.54
CA GLU A 120 18.81 16.18 -24.30
C GLU A 120 18.45 15.28 -23.13
N ARG A 121 18.99 14.07 -23.11
CA ARG A 121 18.70 13.06 -22.06
C ARG A 121 18.94 13.59 -20.64
N TRP A 122 19.99 14.37 -20.44
CA TRP A 122 20.34 14.89 -19.12
C TRP A 122 19.30 15.87 -18.55
N HIS A 123 18.55 16.59 -19.39
CA HIS A 123 17.46 17.45 -18.96
C HIS A 123 16.38 16.64 -18.24
N TYR A 124 15.98 15.49 -18.80
CA TYR A 124 14.97 14.62 -18.16
C TYR A 124 15.50 13.99 -16.88
N ILE A 125 16.78 13.61 -16.82
CA ILE A 125 17.40 13.10 -15.60
C ILE A 125 17.34 14.19 -14.51
N LEU A 126 17.71 15.42 -14.85
CA LEU A 126 17.70 16.53 -13.90
C LEU A 126 16.27 16.85 -13.41
N VAL A 127 15.28 16.93 -14.32
CA VAL A 127 13.89 17.15 -13.94
C VAL A 127 13.36 15.99 -13.08
N ALA A 128 13.72 14.74 -13.37
CA ALA A 128 13.34 13.59 -12.55
C ALA A 128 13.94 13.70 -11.13
N ILE A 129 15.22 14.06 -11.01
CA ILE A 129 15.87 14.27 -9.69
C ILE A 129 15.15 15.36 -8.91
N VAL A 130 14.88 16.51 -9.54
CA VAL A 130 14.19 17.64 -8.88
C VAL A 130 12.75 17.24 -8.50
N ALA A 131 12.04 16.52 -9.36
CA ALA A 131 10.69 16.03 -9.05
C ALA A 131 10.69 14.97 -7.93
N ALA A 132 11.76 14.23 -7.72
CA ALA A 132 11.91 13.30 -6.61
C ALA A 132 12.02 14.01 -5.24
N LEU A 133 12.57 15.23 -5.18
CA LEU A 133 12.79 15.93 -3.92
C LEU A 133 11.51 16.17 -3.11
N PRO A 134 10.42 16.77 -3.63
CA PRO A 134 9.20 16.95 -2.87
C PRO A 134 8.48 15.63 -2.55
N ILE A 135 8.73 14.55 -3.32
CA ILE A 135 8.24 13.20 -3.01
C ILE A 135 8.97 12.67 -1.78
N ILE A 136 10.31 12.67 -1.80
CA ILE A 136 11.14 12.17 -0.69
C ILE A 136 10.90 13.02 0.57
N ALA A 137 10.90 14.34 0.46
CA ALA A 137 10.61 15.20 1.61
C ALA A 137 9.23 14.92 2.21
N GLY A 138 8.23 14.57 1.38
CA GLY A 138 6.90 14.18 1.85
C GLY A 138 6.88 12.92 2.72
N THR A 139 7.86 12.02 2.59
CA THR A 139 7.91 10.79 3.41
C THR A 139 8.25 11.07 4.86
N PHE A 140 8.90 12.19 5.17
CA PHE A 140 9.18 12.62 6.55
C PHE A 140 7.93 13.15 7.30
N MET A 141 6.81 13.35 6.59
CA MET A 141 5.51 13.68 7.18
C MET A 141 4.58 12.46 7.28
N SER A 142 5.08 11.26 7.02
CA SER A 142 4.28 10.04 7.04
C SER A 142 4.19 9.42 8.43
N HIS A 143 3.20 8.54 8.63
CA HIS A 143 3.09 7.74 9.86
C HIS A 143 4.32 6.85 10.10
N SER A 144 5.07 6.50 9.04
CA SER A 144 6.33 5.74 9.19
C SER A 144 7.44 6.53 9.85
N SER A 145 7.38 7.87 9.81
CA SER A 145 8.35 8.76 10.45
C SER A 145 7.88 9.26 11.81
N ALA A 146 6.59 9.14 12.13
CA ALA A 146 6.01 9.68 13.37
C ALA A 146 6.46 8.92 14.63
N ASP A 147 6.66 7.59 14.53
CA ASP A 147 7.08 6.79 15.68
C ASP A 147 8.60 6.77 15.84
N GLU A 148 9.33 6.68 14.73
CA GLU A 148 10.78 6.61 14.73
C GLU A 148 11.35 7.25 13.47
N MET A 149 12.08 8.36 13.63
CA MET A 149 12.77 9.03 12.52
C MET A 149 14.09 8.31 12.19
N SER A 150 14.02 7.02 11.85
CA SER A 150 15.18 6.25 11.42
C SER A 150 15.22 6.12 9.90
N PHE A 151 16.42 6.03 9.33
CA PHE A 151 16.59 5.74 7.90
C PHE A 151 15.88 4.44 7.51
N ALA A 152 15.90 3.45 8.39
CA ALA A 152 15.25 2.18 8.15
C ALA A 152 13.72 2.30 8.01
N SER A 153 13.06 3.24 8.69
CA SER A 153 11.60 3.45 8.58
C SER A 153 11.21 4.28 7.37
N ILE A 154 12.01 5.27 6.99
CA ILE A 154 11.69 6.24 5.93
C ILE A 154 12.09 5.71 4.55
N ALA A 155 13.27 5.07 4.41
CA ALA A 155 13.78 4.65 3.11
C ALA A 155 12.89 3.67 2.35
N PRO A 156 12.30 2.61 2.94
CA PRO A 156 11.39 1.72 2.22
C PRO A 156 10.15 2.45 1.69
N TYR A 157 9.63 3.41 2.43
CA TYR A 157 8.47 4.20 2.02
C TYR A 157 8.83 5.16 0.87
N ALA A 158 9.96 5.85 0.96
CA ALA A 158 10.46 6.72 -0.12
C ALA A 158 10.69 5.93 -1.42
N VAL A 159 11.38 4.79 -1.33
CA VAL A 159 11.61 3.90 -2.46
C VAL A 159 10.30 3.40 -3.05
N HIS A 160 9.33 2.99 -2.21
CA HIS A 160 8.01 2.55 -2.65
C HIS A 160 7.29 3.61 -3.50
N ILE A 161 7.27 4.87 -3.05
CA ILE A 161 6.61 5.96 -3.80
C ILE A 161 7.35 6.27 -5.10
N LEU A 162 8.70 6.27 -5.11
CA LEU A 162 9.48 6.51 -6.32
C LEU A 162 9.30 5.39 -7.35
N LEU A 163 9.23 4.13 -6.92
CA LEU A 163 8.93 3.00 -7.79
C LEU A 163 7.51 3.11 -8.37
N ALA A 164 6.53 3.47 -7.53
CA ALA A 164 5.17 3.76 -8.00
C ALA A 164 5.15 4.89 -9.04
N GLY A 165 5.93 5.96 -8.80
CA GLY A 165 6.08 7.06 -9.75
C GLY A 165 6.72 6.64 -11.06
N THR A 166 7.74 5.79 -11.02
CA THR A 166 8.41 5.25 -12.22
C THR A 166 7.44 4.48 -13.11
N TRP A 167 6.57 3.67 -12.54
CA TRP A 167 5.57 2.92 -13.29
C TRP A 167 4.36 3.78 -13.67
N PHE A 168 3.66 4.35 -12.70
CA PHE A 168 2.43 5.11 -12.91
C PHE A 168 2.66 6.35 -13.76
N GLY A 169 3.70 7.12 -13.44
CA GLY A 169 3.98 8.39 -14.10
C GLY A 169 4.40 8.25 -15.56
N ALA A 170 4.86 7.06 -16.01
CA ALA A 170 5.16 6.79 -17.41
C ALA A 170 3.91 6.55 -18.27
N LEU A 171 2.76 6.14 -17.68
CA LEU A 171 1.55 5.77 -18.43
C LEU A 171 1.00 6.92 -19.30
N PRO A 172 0.95 8.20 -18.86
CA PRO A 172 0.54 9.30 -19.72
C PRO A 172 1.44 9.48 -20.95
N ALA A 173 2.76 9.32 -20.79
CA ALA A 173 3.69 9.39 -21.93
C ALA A 173 3.46 8.25 -22.91
N ILE A 174 3.22 7.04 -22.43
CA ILE A 174 2.89 5.87 -23.24
C ILE A 174 1.56 6.07 -23.99
N LEU A 175 0.54 6.61 -23.33
CA LEU A 175 -0.73 6.92 -23.96
C LEU A 175 -0.54 7.94 -25.09
N LEU A 176 0.19 9.03 -24.87
CA LEU A 176 0.47 10.01 -25.92
C LEU A 176 1.27 9.42 -27.09
N LEU A 177 2.25 8.55 -26.80
CA LEU A 177 2.99 7.80 -27.81
C LEU A 177 2.04 6.92 -28.66
N LEU A 178 1.12 6.20 -28.04
CA LEU A 178 0.14 5.35 -28.75
C LEU A 178 -0.85 6.17 -29.56
N PHE A 179 -1.23 7.37 -29.09
CA PHE A 179 -2.15 8.29 -29.78
C PHE A 179 -1.48 9.18 -30.82
N SER A 180 -0.14 9.18 -30.93
CA SER A 180 0.56 9.91 -32.00
C SER A 180 0.24 9.28 -33.35
N ASP A 181 -0.44 10.03 -34.23
CA ASP A 181 -0.81 9.56 -35.57
C ASP A 181 0.37 9.67 -36.52
N ASN A 182 0.39 8.82 -37.56
CA ASN A 182 1.41 8.77 -38.61
C ASN A 182 1.30 9.95 -39.60
N ALA A 183 0.58 11.01 -39.26
CA ALA A 183 0.32 12.14 -40.17
C ALA A 183 1.58 13.00 -40.41
N GLN A 184 2.13 12.81 -41.53
CA GLN A 184 2.95 13.65 -42.42
C GLN A 184 4.22 14.35 -41.96
N SER A 185 4.62 14.48 -40.70
CA SER A 185 5.89 15.14 -40.39
C SER A 185 6.71 14.53 -39.26
N ASP A 186 6.17 13.61 -38.49
CA ASP A 186 6.86 12.89 -37.40
C ASP A 186 6.47 11.41 -37.44
N ALA A 187 6.79 10.72 -38.54
CA ALA A 187 6.43 9.31 -38.70
C ALA A 187 7.21 8.42 -37.71
N ILE A 188 6.75 8.42 -36.44
CA ILE A 188 7.15 7.35 -35.53
C ILE A 188 6.52 6.08 -36.07
N THR A 189 7.36 5.20 -36.59
CA THR A 189 6.93 3.93 -37.16
C THR A 189 6.33 3.05 -36.07
N ALA A 190 5.49 2.09 -36.46
CA ALA A 190 4.99 1.09 -35.50
C ALA A 190 6.15 0.34 -34.82
N THR A 191 7.28 0.20 -35.50
CA THR A 191 8.50 -0.41 -34.99
C THR A 191 9.13 0.43 -33.88
N ASP A 192 9.17 1.77 -34.03
CA ASP A 192 9.68 2.65 -32.98
C ASP A 192 8.77 2.63 -31.74
N LYS A 193 7.45 2.68 -31.94
CA LYS A 193 6.48 2.55 -30.83
C LYS A 193 6.68 1.23 -30.07
N SER A 194 6.89 0.13 -30.80
CA SER A 194 7.13 -1.18 -30.17
C SER A 194 8.43 -1.20 -29.37
N GLY A 195 9.48 -0.54 -29.87
CA GLY A 195 10.77 -0.42 -29.17
C GLY A 195 10.65 0.33 -27.84
N TYR A 196 9.91 1.46 -27.79
CA TYR A 196 9.63 2.20 -26.56
C TYR A 196 8.84 1.37 -25.56
N LEU A 197 7.77 0.70 -26.01
CA LEU A 197 6.94 -0.15 -25.17
C LEU A 197 7.70 -1.35 -24.62
N HIS A 198 8.58 -1.95 -25.42
CA HIS A 198 9.41 -3.07 -24.99
C HIS A 198 10.39 -2.66 -23.89
N LYS A 199 11.10 -1.53 -24.04
CA LYS A 199 11.99 -0.99 -23.01
C LYS A 199 11.24 -0.69 -21.71
N PHE A 200 10.07 -0.07 -21.80
CA PHE A 200 9.24 0.16 -20.63
C PHE A 200 8.79 -1.15 -19.96
N SER A 201 8.37 -2.13 -20.75
CA SER A 201 7.93 -3.44 -20.23
C SER A 201 9.08 -4.19 -19.53
N GLN A 202 10.32 -4.06 -20.00
CA GLN A 202 11.51 -4.63 -19.34
C GLN A 202 11.79 -3.94 -18.00
N LEU A 203 11.62 -2.60 -17.92
CA LEU A 203 11.76 -1.85 -16.68
C LEU A 203 10.61 -2.11 -15.69
N ALA A 204 9.39 -2.19 -16.20
CA ALA A 204 8.18 -2.31 -15.36
C ALA A 204 8.20 -3.59 -14.51
N MET A 205 8.76 -4.71 -14.97
CA MET A 205 8.79 -5.95 -14.19
C MET A 205 9.59 -5.86 -12.91
N PRO A 206 10.89 -5.49 -12.91
CA PRO A 206 11.64 -5.34 -11.68
C PRO A 206 11.08 -4.21 -10.79
N VAL A 207 10.57 -3.13 -11.39
CA VAL A 207 9.93 -2.03 -10.65
C VAL A 207 8.72 -2.56 -9.87
N MET A 208 7.83 -3.34 -10.50
CA MET A 208 6.66 -3.90 -9.84
C MET A 208 7.03 -4.92 -8.75
N LEU A 209 8.05 -5.75 -8.98
CA LEU A 209 8.53 -6.68 -7.96
C LEU A 209 9.07 -5.94 -6.73
N LEU A 210 9.91 -4.93 -6.93
CA LEU A 210 10.45 -4.11 -5.85
C LEU A 210 9.34 -3.29 -5.15
N LEU A 211 8.33 -2.84 -5.90
CA LEU A 211 7.16 -2.14 -5.35
C LEU A 211 6.35 -3.06 -4.44
N LEU A 212 6.17 -4.32 -4.80
CA LEU A 212 5.51 -5.31 -3.94
C LEU A 212 6.33 -5.57 -2.67
N VAL A 213 7.65 -5.79 -2.79
CA VAL A 213 8.54 -6.04 -1.65
C VAL A 213 8.54 -4.84 -0.69
N THR A 214 8.72 -3.62 -1.20
CA THR A 214 8.70 -2.42 -0.37
C THR A 214 7.31 -2.18 0.24
N GLY A 215 6.24 -2.53 -0.48
CA GLY A 215 4.86 -2.47 0.03
C GLY A 215 4.63 -3.40 1.22
N VAL A 216 5.16 -4.63 1.17
CA VAL A 216 5.11 -5.58 2.30
C VAL A 216 5.86 -5.02 3.50
N ILE A 217 7.09 -4.52 3.32
CA ILE A 217 7.90 -3.94 4.40
C ILE A 217 7.18 -2.76 5.07
N VAL A 218 6.60 -1.86 4.27
CA VAL A 218 5.85 -0.71 4.79
C VAL A 218 4.59 -1.17 5.53
N THR A 219 3.86 -2.15 4.99
CA THR A 219 2.65 -2.68 5.62
C THR A 219 2.95 -3.36 6.95
N ASP A 220 3.98 -4.21 7.01
CA ASP A 220 4.37 -4.90 8.24
C ASP A 220 4.65 -3.93 9.39
N ARG A 221 5.33 -2.81 9.12
CA ARG A 221 5.59 -1.75 10.10
C ARG A 221 4.35 -1.00 10.57
N LEU A 222 3.38 -0.80 9.68
CA LEU A 222 2.13 -0.09 9.99
C LEU A 222 1.10 -0.99 10.69
N VAL A 223 1.22 -2.29 10.52
CA VAL A 223 0.39 -3.31 11.18
C VAL A 223 1.02 -3.74 12.51
N ALA A 224 2.35 -3.83 12.59
CA ALA A 224 3.12 -4.18 13.79
C ALA A 224 2.60 -5.47 14.49
N GLY A 225 2.36 -6.53 13.72
CA GLY A 225 1.86 -7.82 14.23
C GLY A 225 0.35 -7.88 14.52
N LEU A 226 -0.37 -6.76 14.44
CA LEU A 226 -1.82 -6.71 14.70
C LEU A 226 -2.63 -7.07 13.44
N TYR A 227 -2.37 -8.23 12.86
CA TYR A 227 -2.96 -8.65 11.57
C TYR A 227 -4.49 -8.74 11.57
N HIS A 228 -5.11 -8.91 12.73
CA HIS A 228 -6.58 -8.87 12.87
C HIS A 228 -7.18 -7.51 12.44
N THR A 229 -6.42 -6.42 12.58
CA THR A 229 -6.86 -5.08 12.16
C THR A 229 -7.03 -4.95 10.64
N LEU A 230 -6.37 -5.83 9.85
CA LEU A 230 -6.52 -5.83 8.38
C LEU A 230 -7.94 -6.16 7.91
N VAL A 231 -8.73 -6.82 8.74
CA VAL A 231 -10.12 -7.20 8.42
C VAL A 231 -11.17 -6.49 9.28
N ALA A 232 -10.73 -5.72 10.29
CA ALA A 232 -11.63 -5.09 11.25
C ALA A 232 -11.41 -3.58 11.42
N SER A 233 -10.48 -2.97 10.70
CA SER A 233 -10.24 -1.52 10.75
C SER A 233 -10.45 -0.86 9.39
N ASN A 234 -10.73 0.45 9.40
CA ASN A 234 -10.85 1.25 8.17
C ASN A 234 -9.54 1.22 7.37
N TYR A 235 -8.38 1.24 8.06
CA TYR A 235 -7.08 1.08 7.42
C TYR A 235 -6.97 -0.25 6.67
N GLY A 236 -7.36 -1.35 7.31
CA GLY A 236 -7.32 -2.68 6.72
C GLY A 236 -8.21 -2.79 5.47
N TRP A 237 -9.43 -2.29 5.53
CA TRP A 237 -10.35 -2.29 4.38
C TRP A 237 -9.82 -1.47 3.21
N LEU A 238 -9.26 -0.29 3.45
CA LEU A 238 -8.63 0.54 2.41
C LEU A 238 -7.39 -0.14 1.83
N LEU A 239 -6.58 -0.80 2.64
CA LEU A 239 -5.42 -1.57 2.18
C LEU A 239 -5.85 -2.74 1.30
N ASN A 240 -6.86 -3.52 1.71
CA ASN A 240 -7.41 -4.62 0.91
C ASN A 240 -7.98 -4.13 -0.42
N LEU A 241 -8.69 -3.01 -0.43
CA LEU A 241 -9.18 -2.38 -1.67
C LEU A 241 -8.01 -1.96 -2.58
N LYS A 242 -6.96 -1.33 -2.02
CA LYS A 242 -5.74 -0.97 -2.76
C LYS A 242 -5.07 -2.20 -3.38
N LEU A 243 -4.94 -3.30 -2.63
CA LEU A 243 -4.34 -4.55 -3.12
C LEU A 243 -5.20 -5.21 -4.20
N SER A 244 -6.53 -5.16 -4.09
CA SER A 244 -7.47 -5.68 -5.09
C SER A 244 -7.36 -4.91 -6.41
N ILE A 245 -7.28 -3.59 -6.36
CA ILE A 245 -7.07 -2.75 -7.56
C ILE A 245 -5.71 -3.01 -8.17
N LEU A 246 -4.66 -3.15 -7.35
CA LEU A 246 -3.33 -3.50 -7.83
C LEU A 246 -3.34 -4.87 -8.55
N ALA A 247 -4.03 -5.87 -8.02
CA ALA A 247 -4.18 -7.17 -8.67
C ALA A 247 -4.86 -7.05 -10.05
N ILE A 248 -5.91 -6.23 -10.17
CA ILE A 248 -6.57 -5.96 -11.46
C ILE A 248 -5.58 -5.30 -12.44
N ILE A 249 -4.81 -4.32 -12.00
CA ILE A 249 -3.78 -3.65 -12.81
C ILE A 249 -2.73 -4.65 -13.30
N LEU A 250 -2.25 -5.53 -12.43
CA LEU A 250 -1.28 -6.57 -12.79
C LEU A 250 -1.83 -7.56 -13.82
N LEU A 251 -3.11 -7.93 -13.72
CA LEU A 251 -3.78 -8.77 -14.72
C LEU A 251 -3.89 -8.07 -16.07
N ILE A 252 -4.23 -6.77 -16.09
CA ILE A 252 -4.26 -5.96 -17.30
C ILE A 252 -2.87 -5.88 -17.93
N ALA A 253 -1.84 -5.54 -17.16
CA ALA A 253 -0.46 -5.46 -17.61
C ALA A 253 0.05 -6.80 -18.16
N TYR A 254 -0.26 -7.90 -17.49
CA TYR A 254 0.03 -9.26 -17.95
C TYR A 254 -0.64 -9.55 -19.31
N HIS A 255 -1.92 -9.23 -19.45
CA HIS A 255 -2.66 -9.40 -20.71
C HIS A 255 -2.06 -8.56 -21.85
N VAL A 256 -1.78 -7.29 -21.59
CA VAL A 256 -1.14 -6.38 -22.55
C VAL A 256 0.20 -6.91 -23.04
N ARG A 257 1.04 -7.33 -22.09
CA ARG A 257 2.40 -7.82 -22.36
C ARG A 257 2.42 -9.12 -23.17
N ASN A 258 1.55 -10.07 -22.85
CA ASN A 258 1.60 -11.41 -23.44
C ASN A 258 0.75 -11.55 -24.70
N THR A 259 -0.24 -10.69 -24.91
CA THR A 259 -1.16 -10.79 -26.05
C THR A 259 -0.86 -9.72 -27.09
N TRP A 260 -0.89 -8.45 -26.72
CA TRP A 260 -0.88 -7.34 -27.67
C TRP A 260 0.51 -6.86 -28.06
N LEU A 261 1.44 -6.79 -27.11
CA LEU A 261 2.80 -6.33 -27.39
C LEU A 261 3.56 -7.25 -28.37
N PRO A 262 3.48 -8.60 -28.30
CA PRO A 262 4.13 -9.48 -29.27
C PRO A 262 3.56 -9.37 -30.70
N ILE A 263 2.27 -9.08 -30.85
CA ILE A 263 1.65 -8.89 -32.18
C ILE A 263 2.23 -7.65 -32.86
N MET A 264 2.52 -6.61 -32.09
CA MET A 264 3.11 -5.38 -32.62
C MET A 264 4.55 -5.55 -33.11
N THR A 265 5.29 -6.49 -32.53
CA THR A 265 6.72 -6.73 -32.84
C THR A 265 6.94 -7.74 -33.96
N LYS A 266 5.98 -8.65 -34.20
CA LYS A 266 6.10 -9.67 -35.24
C LYS A 266 5.90 -9.08 -36.64
N PRO A 267 6.65 -9.56 -37.66
CA PRO A 267 6.31 -9.27 -39.05
C PRO A 267 4.95 -9.91 -39.39
N GLY A 268 3.94 -9.09 -39.66
CA GLY A 268 2.57 -9.51 -39.90
C GLY A 268 1.84 -8.51 -40.81
N ARG A 269 0.56 -8.78 -41.12
CA ARG A 269 -0.28 -7.90 -41.91
C ARG A 269 -0.49 -6.58 -41.20
N ASP A 270 -0.54 -5.47 -41.95
CA ASP A 270 -0.71 -4.12 -41.36
C ASP A 270 -2.06 -3.99 -40.59
N MET A 271 -3.09 -4.74 -40.99
CA MET A 271 -4.35 -4.81 -40.27
C MET A 271 -4.21 -5.37 -38.86
N ASP A 272 -3.38 -6.40 -38.65
CA ASP A 272 -3.16 -7.00 -37.31
C ASP A 272 -2.43 -6.00 -36.40
N ARG A 273 -1.50 -5.23 -36.95
CA ARG A 273 -0.77 -4.17 -36.23
C ARG A 273 -1.70 -3.03 -35.82
N GLN A 274 -2.58 -2.57 -36.71
CA GLN A 274 -3.55 -1.51 -36.40
C GLN A 274 -4.53 -1.95 -35.31
N HIS A 275 -5.04 -3.17 -35.39
CA HIS A 275 -5.90 -3.76 -34.35
C HIS A 275 -5.17 -3.86 -33.00
N SER A 276 -3.90 -4.26 -33.01
CA SER A 276 -3.06 -4.33 -31.82
C SER A 276 -2.88 -2.95 -31.18
N ILE A 277 -2.58 -1.90 -31.97
CA ILE A 277 -2.45 -0.52 -31.48
C ILE A 277 -3.77 -0.03 -30.85
N PHE A 278 -4.90 -0.30 -31.48
CA PHE A 278 -6.21 0.07 -30.95
C PHE A 278 -6.48 -0.59 -29.61
N SER A 279 -6.20 -1.89 -29.51
CA SER A 279 -6.36 -2.65 -28.27
C SER A 279 -5.40 -2.18 -27.17
N LEU A 280 -4.15 -1.86 -27.51
CA LEU A 280 -3.18 -1.28 -26.58
C LEU A 280 -3.64 0.08 -26.06
N LYS A 281 -4.14 0.97 -26.92
CA LYS A 281 -4.72 2.26 -26.51
C LYS A 281 -5.84 2.08 -25.48
N LYS A 282 -6.74 1.10 -25.72
CA LYS A 282 -7.85 0.79 -24.81
C LYS A 282 -7.34 0.28 -23.45
N TRP A 283 -6.48 -0.74 -23.44
CA TRP A 283 -6.04 -1.38 -22.21
C TRP A 283 -5.13 -0.48 -21.37
N VAL A 284 -4.19 0.25 -21.98
CA VAL A 284 -3.33 1.21 -21.25
C VAL A 284 -4.17 2.37 -20.69
N ARG A 285 -5.24 2.80 -21.37
CA ARG A 285 -6.18 3.80 -20.82
C ARG A 285 -6.90 3.26 -19.57
N ILE A 286 -7.38 2.02 -19.63
CA ILE A 286 -8.03 1.37 -18.49
C ILE A 286 -7.04 1.22 -17.34
N GLU A 287 -5.82 0.76 -17.62
CA GLU A 287 -4.74 0.66 -16.63
C GLU A 287 -4.47 2.02 -15.96
N PHE A 288 -4.39 3.10 -16.74
CA PHE A 288 -4.17 4.44 -16.21
C PHE A 288 -5.32 4.93 -15.31
N ILE A 289 -6.58 4.63 -15.66
CA ILE A 289 -7.74 4.98 -14.81
C ILE A 289 -7.68 4.23 -13.48
N PHE A 290 -7.42 2.91 -13.50
CA PHE A 290 -7.25 2.14 -12.27
C PHE A 290 -6.05 2.60 -11.44
N ALA A 291 -4.95 3.01 -12.10
CA ALA A 291 -3.78 3.55 -11.44
C ALA A 291 -4.06 4.91 -10.76
N LEU A 292 -4.85 5.79 -11.39
CA LEU A 292 -5.33 7.04 -10.77
C LEU A 292 -6.19 6.76 -9.53
N LEU A 293 -7.09 5.79 -9.60
CA LEU A 293 -7.91 5.35 -8.48
C LEU A 293 -7.04 4.75 -7.35
N LEU A 294 -6.03 3.95 -7.72
CA LEU A 294 -5.09 3.38 -6.76
C LEU A 294 -4.29 4.47 -6.02
N VAL A 295 -3.83 5.52 -6.71
CA VAL A 295 -3.17 6.66 -6.08
C VAL A 295 -4.13 7.42 -5.17
N LEU A 296 -5.41 7.59 -5.55
CA LEU A 296 -6.43 8.21 -4.68
C LEU A 296 -6.60 7.40 -3.38
N ILE A 297 -6.79 6.09 -3.48
CA ILE A 297 -6.94 5.23 -2.30
C ILE A 297 -5.66 5.25 -1.46
N ALA A 298 -4.47 5.27 -2.09
CA ALA A 298 -3.21 5.37 -1.37
C ALA A 298 -3.09 6.69 -0.59
N THR A 299 -3.60 7.81 -1.12
CA THR A 299 -3.61 9.10 -0.40
C THR A 299 -4.61 9.12 0.74
N ILE A 300 -5.78 8.51 0.59
CA ILE A 300 -6.76 8.34 1.68
C ILE A 300 -6.15 7.45 2.77
N LEU A 301 -5.56 6.32 2.39
CA LEU A 301 -4.91 5.38 3.32
C LEU A 301 -3.79 6.05 4.12
N ALA A 302 -2.99 6.92 3.47
CA ALA A 302 -1.92 7.66 4.14
C ALA A 302 -2.42 8.69 5.18
N ASN A 303 -3.70 9.05 5.16
CA ASN A 303 -4.36 9.93 6.12
C ASN A 303 -5.18 9.17 7.16
N THR A 304 -5.39 7.87 6.96
CA THR A 304 -6.13 7.02 7.88
C THR A 304 -5.21 6.57 9.01
N LEU A 305 -5.72 6.51 10.23
CA LEU A 305 -4.98 6.02 11.39
C LEU A 305 -4.42 4.63 11.10
N PRO A 306 -3.09 4.40 11.25
CA PRO A 306 -2.46 3.11 10.98
C PRO A 306 -3.08 1.97 11.78
N ALA A 307 -3.01 0.77 11.24
CA ALA A 307 -3.57 -0.44 11.86
C ALA A 307 -3.08 -0.65 13.30
N LYS A 308 -1.79 -0.40 13.58
CA LYS A 308 -1.18 -0.52 14.93
C LYS A 308 -1.78 0.42 15.98
N HIS A 309 -2.38 1.53 15.56
CA HIS A 309 -3.07 2.48 16.43
C HIS A 309 -4.60 2.37 16.37
N SER A 310 -5.12 1.54 15.45
CA SER A 310 -6.56 1.32 15.31
C SER A 310 -7.08 0.48 16.48
N MET A 311 -8.08 0.97 17.18
CA MET A 311 -8.79 0.20 18.20
C MET A 311 -9.91 -0.59 17.52
N VAL A 312 -9.86 -1.91 17.63
CA VAL A 312 -10.97 -2.78 17.24
C VAL A 312 -11.92 -2.87 18.44
N GLN A 313 -12.92 -2.00 18.49
CA GLN A 313 -13.91 -1.95 19.56
C GLN A 313 -14.94 -3.06 19.47
N ASN A 314 -15.23 -3.50 18.26
CA ASN A 314 -16.24 -4.52 17.99
C ASN A 314 -15.72 -5.47 16.91
N TRP A 315 -15.36 -6.69 17.32
CA TRP A 315 -14.90 -7.73 16.39
C TRP A 315 -16.11 -8.32 15.67
N PRO A 316 -16.17 -8.26 14.32
CA PRO A 316 -17.39 -8.60 13.58
C PRO A 316 -17.57 -10.09 13.31
N TYR A 317 -16.60 -10.95 13.66
CA TYR A 317 -16.64 -12.37 13.32
C TYR A 317 -16.79 -13.24 14.57
N PRO A 318 -17.53 -14.37 14.50
CA PRO A 318 -17.67 -15.30 15.64
C PRO A 318 -16.42 -16.16 15.87
N PHE A 319 -15.37 -15.96 15.08
CA PHE A 319 -14.13 -16.72 15.15
C PHE A 319 -12.91 -15.82 14.88
N ARG A 320 -11.75 -16.30 15.29
CA ARG A 320 -10.43 -15.76 14.93
C ARG A 320 -9.46 -16.90 14.66
N PHE A 321 -8.38 -16.61 13.93
CA PHE A 321 -7.32 -17.57 13.68
C PHE A 321 -6.11 -17.28 14.57
N SER A 322 -5.51 -18.35 15.11
CA SER A 322 -4.29 -18.29 15.90
C SER A 322 -3.41 -19.50 15.59
N PHE A 323 -2.11 -19.29 15.44
CA PHE A 323 -1.14 -20.39 15.33
C PHE A 323 -1.00 -21.17 16.64
N ASN A 324 -1.32 -20.52 17.76
CA ASN A 324 -1.30 -21.09 19.10
C ASN A 324 -2.72 -21.44 19.58
N ALA A 325 -3.59 -21.86 18.65
CA ALA A 325 -4.98 -22.22 18.99
C ALA A 325 -5.07 -23.55 19.75
N THR A 326 -4.03 -24.34 19.74
CA THR A 326 -3.96 -25.65 20.40
C THR A 326 -2.55 -25.93 20.91
N ASP A 327 -2.45 -26.59 22.07
CA ASP A 327 -1.17 -27.12 22.60
C ASP A 327 -1.03 -28.62 22.33
N ASP A 328 -2.01 -29.26 21.67
CA ASP A 328 -1.89 -30.64 21.24
C ASP A 328 -0.76 -30.78 20.19
N PRO A 329 0.29 -31.55 20.48
CA PRO A 329 1.41 -31.73 19.57
C PRO A 329 1.01 -32.28 18.20
N ILE A 330 -0.02 -33.13 18.16
CA ILE A 330 -0.52 -33.74 16.90
C ILE A 330 -1.18 -32.65 16.06
N ALA A 331 -2.04 -31.83 16.66
CA ALA A 331 -2.70 -30.75 15.95
C ALA A 331 -1.71 -29.69 15.46
N GLN A 332 -0.66 -29.39 16.24
CA GLN A 332 0.42 -28.48 15.79
C GLN A 332 1.17 -29.04 14.57
N GLU A 333 1.47 -30.35 14.54
CA GLU A 333 2.10 -30.97 13.37
C GLU A 333 1.18 -30.95 12.14
N ILE A 334 -0.11 -31.10 12.33
CA ILE A 334 -1.10 -30.99 11.24
C ILE A 334 -1.14 -29.55 10.68
N ILE A 335 -1.07 -28.54 11.55
CA ILE A 335 -0.98 -27.13 11.12
C ILE A 335 0.31 -26.89 10.32
N ARG A 336 1.45 -27.43 10.78
CA ARG A 336 2.74 -27.33 10.05
C ARG A 336 2.68 -28.02 8.69
N LEU A 337 2.02 -29.19 8.61
CA LEU A 337 1.77 -29.88 7.34
C LEU A 337 0.95 -29.02 6.39
N GLY A 338 -0.11 -28.37 6.85
CA GLY A 338 -0.92 -27.44 6.07
C GLY A 338 -0.08 -26.28 5.51
N MET A 339 0.78 -25.69 6.35
CA MET A 339 1.71 -24.62 5.90
C MET A 339 2.71 -25.15 4.85
N ALA A 340 3.26 -26.35 5.04
CA ALA A 340 4.15 -26.96 4.06
C ALA A 340 3.46 -27.20 2.70
N LEU A 341 2.21 -27.68 2.71
CA LEU A 341 1.41 -27.84 1.49
C LEU A 341 1.16 -26.51 0.78
N PHE A 342 0.95 -25.43 1.53
CA PHE A 342 0.81 -24.09 0.96
C PHE A 342 2.11 -23.65 0.26
N LEU A 343 3.27 -23.88 0.87
CA LEU A 343 4.57 -23.60 0.25
C LEU A 343 4.81 -24.46 -0.99
N VAL A 344 4.41 -25.74 -0.97
CA VAL A 344 4.46 -26.63 -2.13
C VAL A 344 3.57 -26.09 -3.27
N ALA A 345 2.39 -25.55 -2.95
CA ALA A 345 1.52 -24.92 -3.94
C ALA A 345 2.19 -23.73 -4.63
N LEU A 346 2.87 -22.86 -3.87
CA LEU A 346 3.66 -21.75 -4.43
C LEU A 346 4.79 -22.26 -5.33
N GLY A 347 5.51 -23.30 -4.90
CA GLY A 347 6.54 -23.97 -5.72
C GLY A 347 5.98 -24.58 -7.00
N ALA A 348 4.78 -25.18 -6.94
CA ALA A 348 4.10 -25.74 -8.10
C ALA A 348 3.69 -24.67 -9.12
N ILE A 349 3.26 -23.47 -8.66
CA ILE A 349 2.99 -22.34 -9.56
C ILE A 349 4.28 -21.92 -10.27
N TRP A 350 5.37 -21.74 -9.52
CA TRP A 350 6.67 -21.36 -10.09
C TRP A 350 7.18 -22.37 -11.10
N LEU A 351 7.15 -23.67 -10.73
CA LEU A 351 7.57 -24.77 -11.59
C LEU A 351 6.68 -24.88 -12.84
N GLY A 352 5.36 -24.74 -12.67
CA GLY A 352 4.39 -24.79 -13.77
C GLY A 352 4.58 -23.70 -14.80
N ILE A 353 4.89 -22.48 -14.35
CA ILE A 353 5.25 -21.36 -15.23
C ILE A 353 6.54 -21.67 -15.99
N ARG A 354 7.58 -22.15 -15.29
CA ARG A 354 8.88 -22.48 -15.89
C ARG A 354 8.80 -23.65 -16.87
N SER A 355 7.96 -24.64 -16.59
CA SER A 355 7.79 -25.85 -17.40
C SER A 355 6.67 -25.73 -18.44
N HIS A 356 6.14 -24.52 -18.67
CA HIS A 356 5.09 -24.23 -19.66
C HIS A 356 3.84 -25.15 -19.51
N TRP A 357 3.38 -25.38 -18.28
CA TRP A 357 2.17 -26.16 -18.03
C TRP A 357 0.96 -25.55 -18.75
N SER A 358 -0.01 -26.41 -19.15
CA SER A 358 -1.28 -25.89 -19.64
C SER A 358 -1.98 -25.03 -18.57
N LYS A 359 -2.77 -24.03 -18.98
CA LYS A 359 -3.49 -23.13 -18.08
C LYS A 359 -4.32 -23.90 -17.04
N LEU A 360 -4.93 -25.02 -17.46
CA LEU A 360 -5.72 -25.86 -16.55
C LEU A 360 -4.84 -26.48 -15.44
N LYS A 361 -3.69 -27.07 -15.78
CA LYS A 361 -2.77 -27.66 -14.78
C LYS A 361 -2.22 -26.60 -13.83
N LEU A 362 -1.92 -25.38 -14.35
CA LEU A 362 -1.39 -24.29 -13.57
C LEU A 362 -2.39 -23.74 -12.53
N VAL A 363 -3.68 -23.91 -12.76
CA VAL A 363 -4.74 -23.49 -11.82
C VAL A 363 -5.17 -24.65 -10.91
N VAL A 364 -5.40 -25.83 -11.48
CA VAL A 364 -5.98 -26.96 -10.73
C VAL A 364 -4.99 -27.52 -9.71
N ILE A 365 -3.73 -27.75 -10.08
CA ILE A 365 -2.77 -28.39 -9.16
C ILE A 365 -2.50 -27.51 -7.93
N PRO A 366 -2.09 -26.22 -8.06
CA PRO A 366 -1.93 -25.37 -6.90
C PRO A 366 -3.25 -25.12 -6.16
N GLY A 367 -4.37 -25.00 -6.88
CA GLY A 367 -5.69 -24.81 -6.29
C GLY A 367 -6.09 -25.96 -5.36
N VAL A 368 -5.89 -27.21 -5.78
CA VAL A 368 -6.14 -28.39 -4.95
C VAL A 368 -5.22 -28.39 -3.72
N LEU A 369 -3.94 -28.07 -3.89
CA LEU A 369 -2.99 -28.00 -2.76
C LEU A 369 -3.38 -26.95 -1.74
N VAL A 370 -3.76 -25.75 -2.19
CA VAL A 370 -4.23 -24.66 -1.30
C VAL A 370 -5.53 -25.03 -0.59
N LEU A 371 -6.50 -25.63 -1.30
CA LEU A 371 -7.75 -26.07 -0.69
C LEU A 371 -7.51 -27.17 0.35
N SER A 372 -6.63 -28.14 0.04
CA SER A 372 -6.26 -29.20 1.00
C SER A 372 -5.54 -28.63 2.22
N ALA A 373 -4.56 -27.73 2.02
CA ALA A 373 -3.86 -27.04 3.10
C ALA A 373 -4.83 -26.28 4.01
N SER A 374 -5.77 -25.54 3.41
CA SER A 374 -6.78 -24.78 4.14
C SER A 374 -7.76 -25.68 4.89
N ALA A 375 -8.25 -26.74 4.27
CA ALA A 375 -9.19 -27.66 4.89
C ALA A 375 -8.58 -28.40 6.10
N ILE A 376 -7.27 -28.64 6.08
CA ILE A 376 -6.55 -29.33 7.15
C ILE A 376 -6.19 -28.37 8.28
N ALA A 377 -5.63 -27.19 7.97
CA ALA A 377 -5.06 -26.29 8.98
C ALA A 377 -6.09 -25.33 9.60
N LEU A 378 -7.01 -24.73 8.80
CA LEU A 378 -7.90 -23.69 9.29
C LEU A 378 -8.81 -24.14 10.46
N PRO A 379 -9.42 -25.34 10.48
CA PRO A 379 -10.24 -25.76 11.60
C PRO A 379 -9.47 -25.81 12.92
N LEU A 380 -8.23 -26.27 12.88
CA LEU A 380 -7.36 -26.39 14.06
C LEU A 380 -6.84 -25.03 14.56
N MET A 381 -6.78 -24.04 13.67
CA MET A 381 -6.36 -22.67 13.99
C MET A 381 -7.52 -21.78 14.43
N THR A 382 -8.76 -22.28 14.39
CA THR A 382 -9.96 -21.47 14.63
C THR A 382 -10.32 -21.47 16.11
N LEU A 383 -10.41 -20.28 16.71
CA LEU A 383 -10.86 -20.03 18.07
C LEU A 383 -12.16 -19.25 18.07
N LYS A 384 -13.02 -19.49 19.06
CA LYS A 384 -14.21 -18.67 19.30
C LYS A 384 -13.80 -17.23 19.61
N SER A 385 -14.57 -16.29 19.13
CA SER A 385 -14.37 -14.87 19.34
C SER A 385 -15.69 -14.17 19.62
N TYR A 386 -15.57 -13.05 20.30
CA TYR A 386 -16.67 -12.22 20.76
C TYR A 386 -16.44 -10.77 20.29
N PRO A 387 -17.45 -9.92 20.32
CA PRO A 387 -17.29 -8.50 19.96
C PRO A 387 -16.13 -7.82 20.69
N GLU A 388 -15.89 -8.20 21.95
CA GLU A 388 -14.88 -7.62 22.82
C GLU A 388 -13.49 -8.25 22.64
N THR A 389 -13.32 -9.29 21.83
CA THR A 389 -12.07 -10.09 21.72
C THR A 389 -10.80 -9.25 21.62
N TYR A 390 -10.83 -8.14 20.88
CA TYR A 390 -9.69 -7.23 20.71
C TYR A 390 -9.86 -5.90 21.43
N LEU A 391 -10.82 -5.80 22.35
CA LEU A 391 -11.00 -4.62 23.17
C LEU A 391 -9.77 -4.43 24.06
N LYS A 392 -9.21 -3.22 24.03
CA LYS A 392 -8.13 -2.85 24.95
C LYS A 392 -8.68 -2.43 26.29
N PRO A 393 -8.09 -2.84 27.40
CA PRO A 393 -8.47 -2.35 28.72
C PRO A 393 -8.44 -0.82 28.78
N SER A 394 -9.42 -0.23 29.43
CA SER A 394 -9.43 1.20 29.74
C SER A 394 -8.46 1.56 30.88
N VAL A 395 -7.99 0.56 31.62
CA VAL A 395 -7.09 0.70 32.76
C VAL A 395 -5.66 0.44 32.32
N PRO A 396 -4.69 1.30 32.66
CA PRO A 396 -3.30 1.06 32.31
C PRO A 396 -2.75 -0.17 33.06
N PHE A 397 -1.79 -0.86 32.45
CA PHE A 397 -1.09 -1.97 33.07
C PHE A 397 0.06 -1.42 33.94
N ASP A 398 -0.25 -1.09 35.19
CA ASP A 398 0.68 -0.54 36.17
C ASP A 398 0.53 -1.20 37.55
N ALA A 399 1.40 -0.83 38.47
CA ALA A 399 1.42 -1.40 39.82
C ALA A 399 0.10 -1.16 40.59
N VAL A 400 -0.59 -0.04 40.33
CA VAL A 400 -1.84 0.31 41.01
C VAL A 400 -2.96 -0.60 40.50
N SER A 401 -3.08 -0.75 39.18
CA SER A 401 -4.09 -1.60 38.56
C SER A 401 -3.89 -3.08 38.89
N ILE A 402 -2.64 -3.55 38.96
CA ILE A 402 -2.30 -4.91 39.41
C ILE A 402 -2.72 -5.10 40.90
N SER A 403 -2.37 -4.16 41.79
CA SER A 403 -2.75 -4.24 43.21
C SER A 403 -4.28 -4.25 43.38
N ASN A 404 -4.99 -3.44 42.64
CA ASN A 404 -6.47 -3.43 42.66
C ASN A 404 -7.05 -4.75 42.11
N GLY A 405 -6.47 -5.29 41.02
CA GLY A 405 -6.85 -6.58 40.46
C GLY A 405 -6.62 -7.74 41.46
N MET A 406 -5.54 -7.73 42.22
CA MET A 406 -5.30 -8.71 43.28
C MET A 406 -6.38 -8.69 44.39
N LYS A 407 -6.81 -7.50 44.80
CA LYS A 407 -7.91 -7.35 45.75
C LYS A 407 -9.21 -7.92 45.22
N LEU A 408 -9.60 -7.51 43.99
CA LEU A 408 -10.79 -8.00 43.31
C LEU A 408 -10.77 -9.53 43.13
N PHE A 409 -9.60 -10.09 42.75
CA PHE A 409 -9.45 -11.54 42.63
C PHE A 409 -9.61 -12.25 43.97
N ALA A 410 -9.03 -11.70 45.04
CA ALA A 410 -9.16 -12.26 46.38
C ALA A 410 -10.61 -12.27 46.89
N GLU A 411 -11.35 -11.23 46.58
CA GLU A 411 -12.75 -11.08 47.01
C GLU A 411 -13.74 -11.96 46.20
N ASN A 412 -13.49 -12.15 44.89
CA ASN A 412 -14.48 -12.73 43.99
C ASN A 412 -14.08 -14.09 43.38
N CYS A 413 -12.80 -14.41 43.27
CA CYS A 413 -12.31 -15.55 42.47
C CYS A 413 -11.62 -16.64 43.29
N VAL A 414 -10.99 -16.28 44.42
CA VAL A 414 -10.17 -17.20 45.23
C VAL A 414 -10.95 -18.41 45.73
N ASN A 415 -12.21 -18.25 46.09
CA ASN A 415 -13.05 -19.34 46.61
C ASN A 415 -13.13 -20.53 45.66
N CYS A 416 -13.14 -20.28 44.33
CA CYS A 416 -13.17 -21.33 43.33
C CYS A 416 -11.78 -21.61 42.76
N HIS A 417 -11.00 -20.60 42.44
CA HIS A 417 -9.71 -20.76 41.73
C HIS A 417 -8.50 -20.91 42.65
N GLY A 418 -8.67 -20.70 43.97
CA GLY A 418 -7.57 -20.69 44.94
C GLY A 418 -6.68 -19.45 44.82
N TYR A 419 -5.88 -19.16 45.85
CA TYR A 419 -4.98 -17.97 45.89
C TYR A 419 -3.94 -17.92 44.75
N GLN A 420 -3.60 -19.09 44.20
CA GLN A 420 -2.63 -19.21 43.12
C GLN A 420 -3.30 -19.29 41.72
N GLY A 421 -4.62 -19.24 41.66
CA GLY A 421 -5.35 -19.37 40.37
C GLY A 421 -5.31 -20.77 39.74
N LYS A 422 -4.95 -21.82 40.53
CA LYS A 422 -4.76 -23.19 40.01
C LYS A 422 -6.01 -24.08 40.08
N GLY A 423 -7.18 -23.49 40.32
CA GLY A 423 -8.43 -24.26 40.45
C GLY A 423 -8.54 -25.02 41.78
N THR A 424 -7.73 -24.69 42.77
CA THR A 424 -7.66 -25.38 44.10
C THR A 424 -8.45 -24.66 45.18
N GLY A 425 -9.54 -24.00 44.84
CA GLY A 425 -10.39 -23.30 45.80
C GLY A 425 -11.22 -24.26 46.67
N ASN A 426 -11.81 -23.71 47.75
CA ASN A 426 -12.56 -24.49 48.72
C ASN A 426 -14.00 -24.82 48.32
N ILE A 427 -14.55 -24.12 47.31
CA ILE A 427 -15.92 -24.33 46.82
C ILE A 427 -15.86 -25.26 45.60
N ILE A 428 -16.16 -26.52 45.82
CA ILE A 428 -16.38 -27.53 44.76
C ILE A 428 -17.88 -27.80 44.74
N ASP A 429 -18.59 -27.21 43.80
CA ASP A 429 -19.99 -27.60 43.51
C ASP A 429 -19.96 -28.85 42.61
N PRO A 430 -20.50 -30.00 43.07
CA PRO A 430 -20.52 -31.22 42.26
C PRO A 430 -21.27 -31.09 40.91
N LYS A 431 -22.05 -30.02 40.74
CA LYS A 431 -22.81 -29.73 39.51
C LYS A 431 -22.03 -28.82 38.53
N VAL A 432 -20.92 -28.23 38.96
CA VAL A 432 -20.11 -27.33 38.17
C VAL A 432 -18.82 -28.04 37.85
N LYS A 433 -18.38 -27.95 36.60
CA LYS A 433 -17.04 -28.45 36.18
C LYS A 433 -15.96 -27.87 37.10
N ASP A 434 -14.97 -28.67 37.45
CA ASP A 434 -13.84 -28.22 38.29
C ASP A 434 -13.28 -26.88 37.76
N PRO A 435 -12.99 -25.93 38.66
CA PRO A 435 -12.45 -24.64 38.26
C PRO A 435 -11.13 -24.80 37.55
N THR A 436 -11.02 -24.13 36.41
CA THR A 436 -9.87 -24.16 35.53
C THR A 436 -8.61 -23.61 36.21
N ASP A 437 -7.45 -24.23 36.00
CA ASP A 437 -6.13 -23.66 36.31
C ASP A 437 -5.90 -22.48 35.35
N LEU A 438 -5.99 -21.26 35.86
CA LEU A 438 -5.85 -20.02 35.09
C LEU A 438 -4.42 -19.77 34.58
N LEU A 439 -3.41 -20.52 35.10
CA LEU A 439 -2.01 -20.33 34.73
C LEU A 439 -1.51 -21.30 33.66
N THR A 440 -2.00 -22.54 33.70
CA THR A 440 -1.44 -23.63 32.91
C THR A 440 -2.40 -24.19 31.87
N GLU A 441 -3.69 -23.86 31.94
CA GLU A 441 -4.63 -24.31 30.90
C GLU A 441 -4.31 -23.66 29.54
N PRO A 442 -4.17 -24.47 28.48
CA PRO A 442 -3.87 -24.01 27.14
C PRO A 442 -4.82 -22.92 26.62
N HIS A 443 -6.09 -23.01 26.98
CA HIS A 443 -7.13 -22.07 26.57
C HIS A 443 -6.94 -20.65 27.13
N THR A 444 -6.42 -20.55 28.38
CA THR A 444 -6.16 -19.22 28.98
C THR A 444 -4.98 -18.51 28.33
N ALA A 445 -3.95 -19.22 27.94
CA ALA A 445 -2.80 -18.65 27.21
C ALA A 445 -3.18 -18.12 25.81
N SER A 446 -4.21 -18.69 25.18
CA SER A 446 -4.70 -18.26 23.88
C SER A 446 -5.78 -17.17 23.95
N TYR A 447 -6.33 -16.89 25.15
CA TYR A 447 -7.34 -15.85 25.29
C TYR A 447 -6.75 -14.45 25.23
N THR A 448 -7.44 -13.57 24.52
CA THR A 448 -7.15 -12.14 24.58
C THR A 448 -7.77 -11.54 25.84
N VAL A 449 -7.28 -10.37 26.26
CA VAL A 449 -7.88 -9.64 27.38
C VAL A 449 -9.37 -9.40 27.17
N GLY A 450 -9.79 -9.12 25.94
CA GLY A 450 -11.20 -8.94 25.62
C GLY A 450 -12.03 -10.22 25.73
N ASN A 451 -11.48 -11.39 25.44
CA ASN A 451 -12.15 -12.67 25.69
C ASN A 451 -12.37 -12.89 27.18
N THR A 452 -11.34 -12.64 28.00
CA THR A 452 -11.45 -12.72 29.46
C THR A 452 -12.50 -11.76 29.98
N TYR A 453 -12.52 -10.52 29.50
CA TYR A 453 -13.57 -9.55 29.84
C TYR A 453 -14.97 -10.07 29.49
N HIS A 454 -15.14 -10.62 28.28
CA HIS A 454 -16.43 -11.20 27.88
C HIS A 454 -16.90 -12.29 28.84
N TYR A 455 -16.05 -13.24 29.21
CA TYR A 455 -16.39 -14.33 30.15
C TYR A 455 -16.70 -13.85 31.57
N LEU A 456 -16.12 -12.71 31.99
CA LEU A 456 -16.41 -12.15 33.31
C LEU A 456 -17.71 -11.32 33.35
N THR A 457 -18.20 -10.87 32.21
CA THR A 457 -19.38 -9.98 32.11
C THR A 457 -20.61 -10.66 31.59
N HIS A 458 -20.50 -11.82 30.95
CA HIS A 458 -21.63 -12.61 30.38
C HIS A 458 -21.58 -14.05 30.86
#